data_324f0603756af7a821421c81881955d5
#
_entry.id   324f0603756af7a821421c81881955d5
#
_cell.length_a   1.000
_cell.length_b   1.000
_cell.length_c   1.000
_cell.angle_alpha   90.00
_cell.angle_beta   90.00
_cell.angle_gamma   90.00
#
_symmetry.space_group_name_H-M   'P 1'
#
loop_
_entity.id
_entity.type
_entity.pdbx_description
1 polymer ?
#
loop_
_entity_poly.entity_id
_entity_poly.type
_entity_poly.pdbx_seq_one_letter_code
_entity_poly.pdbx_strand_id
1 'polypeptide(L)'
;MKKRKLLVLDIDGTLTNTQKDITPKTLEAILNIERMGHAVALASGRPTGGMRRYVDELELAKYGNYAISYNGACVTNMQTNEMVYKNALPDYVAPWMLDYACEHGLGMCIYDGN
;
A
#
# COMPACT_ATOMS: atom_id res chain seq x y z
N MET A 1 23.17 -15.65 -14.19
CA MET A 1 22.29 -15.19 -13.10
C MET A 1 20.96 -14.72 -13.64
N LYS A 2 19.88 -15.20 -13.09
CA LYS A 2 18.55 -14.66 -13.41
C LYS A 2 18.43 -13.24 -12.87
N LYS A 3 18.01 -12.32 -13.74
CA LYS A 3 17.80 -10.92 -13.35
C LYS A 3 16.63 -10.81 -12.39
N ARG A 4 16.86 -10.16 -11.22
CA ARG A 4 15.79 -9.87 -10.26
C ARG A 4 14.77 -8.92 -10.88
N LYS A 5 13.49 -9.22 -10.72
CA LYS A 5 12.37 -8.39 -11.20
C LYS A 5 11.58 -7.84 -10.02
N LEU A 6 10.87 -6.77 -10.25
CA LEU A 6 9.91 -6.19 -9.34
C LEU A 6 8.51 -6.32 -9.94
N LEU A 7 7.60 -6.95 -9.20
CA LEU A 7 6.17 -6.97 -9.51
C LEU A 7 5.47 -5.95 -8.61
N VAL A 8 4.79 -5.00 -9.21
CA VAL A 8 3.97 -4.02 -8.50
C VAL A 8 2.51 -4.30 -8.81
N LEU A 9 1.67 -4.44 -7.77
CA LEU A 9 0.26 -4.80 -7.89
C LEU A 9 -0.61 -3.77 -7.18
N ASP A 10 -1.66 -3.32 -7.86
CA ASP A 10 -2.80 -2.68 -7.21
C ASP A 10 -3.61 -3.73 -6.43
N ILE A 11 -4.29 -3.31 -5.37
CA ILE A 11 -5.09 -4.20 -4.52
C ILE A 11 -6.50 -4.37 -5.09
N ASP A 12 -7.29 -3.32 -5.05
CA ASP A 12 -8.72 -3.36 -5.34
C ASP A 12 -8.98 -3.58 -6.85
N GLY A 13 -9.55 -4.73 -7.19
CA GLY A 13 -9.86 -5.10 -8.57
C GLY A 13 -8.69 -5.67 -9.38
N THR A 14 -7.49 -5.78 -8.79
CA THR A 14 -6.32 -6.39 -9.45
C THR A 14 -5.83 -7.61 -8.66
N LEU A 15 -5.31 -7.38 -7.44
CA LEU A 15 -4.90 -8.48 -6.55
C LEU A 15 -6.11 -9.25 -6.03
N THR A 16 -7.18 -8.54 -5.70
CA THR A 16 -8.38 -9.08 -5.07
C THR A 16 -9.54 -9.24 -6.03
N ASN A 17 -10.41 -10.19 -5.73
CA ASN A 17 -11.69 -10.41 -6.41
C ASN A 17 -12.77 -9.42 -5.90
N THR A 18 -14.01 -9.62 -6.34
CA THR A 18 -15.16 -8.77 -5.94
C THR A 18 -15.50 -8.88 -4.45
N GLN A 19 -15.11 -9.97 -3.78
CA GLN A 19 -15.29 -10.17 -2.34
C GLN A 19 -14.11 -9.59 -1.52
N LYS A 20 -13.18 -8.90 -2.15
CA LYS A 20 -11.96 -8.36 -1.52
C LYS A 20 -11.00 -9.44 -1.01
N ASP A 21 -11.05 -10.64 -1.58
CA ASP A 21 -10.17 -11.75 -1.23
C ASP A 21 -9.14 -12.02 -2.32
N ILE A 22 -7.94 -12.46 -1.89
CA ILE A 22 -6.93 -13.01 -2.79
C ILE A 22 -7.29 -14.46 -3.04
N THR A 23 -7.47 -14.86 -4.30
CA THR A 23 -7.75 -16.27 -4.60
C THR A 23 -6.53 -17.14 -4.28
N PRO A 24 -6.73 -18.43 -3.90
CA PRO A 24 -5.61 -19.32 -3.61
C PRO A 24 -4.59 -19.42 -4.74
N LYS A 25 -5.05 -19.41 -5.98
CA LYS A 25 -4.18 -19.50 -7.15
C LYS A 25 -3.30 -18.26 -7.32
N THR A 26 -3.85 -17.07 -7.12
CA THR A 26 -3.13 -15.81 -7.15
C THR A 26 -2.12 -15.73 -6.00
N LEU A 27 -2.54 -16.09 -4.80
CA LEU A 27 -1.68 -16.12 -3.61
C LEU A 27 -0.46 -17.03 -3.84
N GLU A 28 -0.68 -18.26 -4.31
CA GLU A 28 0.40 -19.20 -4.58
C GLU A 28 1.39 -18.67 -5.64
N ALA A 29 0.87 -18.07 -6.71
CA ALA A 29 1.70 -17.51 -7.77
C ALA A 29 2.61 -16.40 -7.25
N ILE A 30 2.10 -15.50 -6.41
CA ILE A 30 2.88 -14.40 -5.84
C ILE A 30 3.91 -14.90 -4.84
N LEU A 31 3.53 -15.82 -3.95
CA LEU A 31 4.47 -16.44 -3.01
C LEU A 31 5.61 -17.16 -3.74
N ASN A 32 5.33 -17.81 -4.88
CA ASN A 32 6.36 -18.44 -5.70
C ASN A 32 7.32 -17.41 -6.30
N ILE A 33 6.81 -16.27 -6.77
CA ILE A 33 7.65 -15.16 -7.28
C ILE A 33 8.63 -14.69 -6.21
N GLU A 34 8.16 -14.53 -4.97
CA GLU A 34 9.00 -14.14 -3.83
C GLU A 34 10.04 -15.20 -3.48
N ARG A 35 9.63 -16.48 -3.44
CA ARG A 35 10.55 -17.60 -3.21
C ARG A 35 11.65 -17.71 -4.26
N MET A 36 11.37 -17.29 -5.50
CA MET A 36 12.36 -17.21 -6.58
C MET A 36 13.31 -16.02 -6.45
N GLY A 37 13.15 -15.18 -5.42
CA GLY A 37 14.02 -14.02 -5.17
C GLY A 37 13.63 -12.75 -5.89
N HIS A 38 12.46 -12.71 -6.50
CA HIS A 38 11.92 -11.47 -7.06
C HIS A 38 11.28 -10.61 -5.98
N ALA A 39 11.17 -9.31 -6.23
CA ALA A 39 10.53 -8.37 -5.31
C ALA A 39 9.05 -8.18 -5.67
N VAL A 40 8.24 -7.95 -4.65
CA VAL A 40 6.82 -7.62 -4.79
C VAL A 40 6.52 -6.34 -4.01
N ALA A 41 5.72 -5.46 -4.59
CA ALA A 41 5.19 -4.30 -3.91
C ALA A 41 3.69 -4.19 -4.15
N LEU A 42 2.94 -3.87 -3.12
CA LEU A 42 1.53 -3.49 -3.25
C LEU A 42 1.42 -1.98 -3.37
N ALA A 43 0.63 -1.50 -4.31
CA ALA A 43 0.38 -0.08 -4.51
C ALA A 43 -1.12 0.19 -4.40
N SER A 44 -1.51 1.11 -3.52
CA SER A 44 -2.93 1.39 -3.26
C SER A 44 -3.14 2.83 -2.81
N GLY A 45 -4.37 3.33 -3.01
CA GLY A 45 -4.84 4.58 -2.39
C GLY A 45 -5.12 4.45 -0.90
N ARG A 46 -5.11 3.22 -0.37
CA ARG A 46 -5.34 2.97 1.07
C ARG A 46 -4.22 3.54 1.93
N PRO A 47 -4.51 3.90 3.21
CA PRO A 47 -3.45 4.12 4.19
C PRO A 47 -2.65 2.83 4.42
N THR A 48 -1.43 2.94 4.90
CA THR A 48 -0.55 1.79 5.12
C THR A 48 -1.19 0.73 6.00
N GLY A 49 -1.84 1.12 7.09
CA GLY A 49 -2.57 0.21 7.98
C GLY A 49 -3.73 -0.51 7.29
N GLY A 50 -4.36 0.13 6.30
CA GLY A 50 -5.45 -0.46 5.51
C GLY A 50 -5.00 -1.53 4.52
N MET A 51 -3.69 -1.70 4.34
CA MET A 51 -3.10 -2.74 3.49
C MET A 51 -2.63 -3.97 4.28
N ARG A 52 -2.64 -3.90 5.62
CA ARG A 52 -2.03 -4.89 6.52
C ARG A 52 -2.48 -6.32 6.22
N ARG A 53 -3.77 -6.55 6.02
CA ARG A 53 -4.29 -7.87 5.71
C ARG A 53 -3.56 -8.52 4.52
N TYR A 54 -3.42 -7.78 3.43
CA TYR A 54 -2.81 -8.30 2.21
C TYR A 54 -1.29 -8.40 2.32
N VAL A 55 -0.68 -7.48 3.03
CA VAL A 55 0.76 -7.55 3.37
C VAL A 55 1.07 -8.86 4.11
N ASP A 56 0.24 -9.22 5.07
CA ASP A 56 0.42 -10.43 5.86
C ASP A 56 0.13 -11.70 5.04
N GLU A 57 -0.95 -11.72 4.26
CA GLU A 57 -1.28 -12.86 3.40
C GLU A 57 -0.19 -13.14 2.36
N LEU A 58 0.44 -12.10 1.80
CA LEU A 58 1.54 -12.22 0.84
C LEU A 58 2.91 -12.38 1.50
N GLU A 59 3.00 -12.40 2.82
CA GLU A 59 4.25 -12.51 3.56
C GLU A 59 5.31 -11.47 3.14
N LEU A 60 4.88 -10.23 2.82
CA LEU A 60 5.78 -9.19 2.32
C LEU A 60 6.91 -8.86 3.29
N ALA A 61 6.63 -8.89 4.60
CA ALA A 61 7.62 -8.65 5.64
C ALA A 61 8.75 -9.69 5.62
N LYS A 62 8.41 -10.96 5.42
CA LYS A 62 9.37 -12.07 5.39
C LYS A 62 10.40 -11.92 4.27
N TYR A 63 9.97 -11.39 3.13
CA TYR A 63 10.82 -11.25 1.94
C TYR A 63 11.42 -9.85 1.79
N GLY A 64 11.23 -8.96 2.77
CA GLY A 64 11.75 -7.59 2.70
C GLY A 64 11.12 -6.74 1.61
N ASN A 65 9.86 -6.97 1.32
CA ASN A 65 9.09 -6.29 0.29
C ASN A 65 8.37 -5.05 0.81
N TYR A 66 7.68 -4.33 -0.07
CA TYR A 66 7.23 -2.95 0.16
C TYR A 66 5.73 -2.78 0.01
N ALA A 67 5.17 -1.84 0.77
CA ALA A 67 3.84 -1.29 0.56
C ALA A 67 3.95 0.18 0.11
N ILE A 68 3.27 0.50 -0.98
CA ILE A 68 3.13 1.84 -1.52
C ILE A 68 1.70 2.30 -1.21
N SER A 69 1.56 3.22 -0.29
CA SER A 69 0.27 3.66 0.27
C SER A 69 -0.03 5.11 -0.07
N TYR A 70 -1.25 5.55 0.21
CA TYR A 70 -1.70 6.92 -0.03
C TYR A 70 -1.46 7.38 -1.49
N ASN A 71 -1.75 6.53 -2.47
CA ASN A 71 -1.52 6.82 -3.90
C ASN A 71 -0.07 7.18 -4.23
N GLY A 72 0.91 6.57 -3.56
CA GLY A 72 2.33 6.80 -3.79
C GLY A 72 2.98 7.83 -2.88
N ALA A 73 2.24 8.45 -1.97
CA ALA A 73 2.80 9.42 -1.04
C ALA A 73 3.69 8.80 0.05
N CYS A 74 3.59 7.50 0.26
CA CYS A 74 4.37 6.78 1.25
C CYS A 74 4.82 5.42 0.71
N VAL A 75 6.08 5.07 0.94
CA VAL A 75 6.63 3.74 0.67
C VAL A 75 7.25 3.20 1.95
N THR A 76 6.77 2.05 2.39
CA THR A 76 7.21 1.41 3.64
C THR A 76 7.83 0.05 3.36
N ASN A 77 9.01 -0.19 3.91
CA ASN A 77 9.59 -1.53 3.98
C ASN A 77 8.85 -2.33 5.04
N MET A 78 8.17 -3.40 4.62
CA MET A 78 7.29 -4.14 5.52
C MET A 78 8.05 -5.04 6.50
N GLN A 79 9.31 -5.33 6.26
CA GLN A 79 10.16 -6.08 7.19
C GLN A 79 10.64 -5.22 8.35
N THR A 80 11.08 -3.99 8.07
CA THR A 80 11.63 -3.07 9.07
C THR A 80 10.61 -2.08 9.61
N ASN A 81 9.47 -1.95 8.94
CA ASN A 81 8.47 -0.89 9.13
C ASN A 81 9.04 0.53 8.92
N GLU A 82 10.16 0.63 8.26
CA GLU A 82 10.77 1.91 7.91
C GLU A 82 10.07 2.54 6.72
N MET A 83 9.70 3.80 6.88
CA MET A 83 9.15 4.62 5.81
C MET A 83 10.32 5.12 4.95
N VAL A 84 10.59 4.46 3.83
CA VAL A 84 11.73 4.78 2.95
C VAL A 84 11.47 5.96 2.03
N TYR A 85 10.21 6.33 1.86
CA TYR A 85 9.79 7.51 1.09
C TYR A 85 8.52 8.08 1.69
N LYS A 86 8.48 9.41 1.82
CA LYS A 86 7.29 10.14 2.26
C LYS A 86 7.21 11.48 1.54
N ASN A 87 6.05 11.77 0.96
CA ASN A 87 5.74 13.05 0.35
C ASN A 87 4.37 13.51 0.87
N ALA A 88 4.38 14.11 2.06
CA ALA A 88 3.18 14.62 2.70
C ALA A 88 2.84 16.03 2.21
N LEU A 89 1.57 16.40 2.32
CA LEU A 89 1.14 17.79 2.11
C LEU A 89 1.77 18.70 3.18
N PRO A 90 2.04 19.97 2.85
CA PRO A 90 2.45 20.95 3.85
C PRO A 90 1.41 21.08 4.99
N ASP A 91 1.88 21.35 6.20
CA ASP A 91 1.03 21.37 7.40
C ASP A 91 -0.13 22.37 7.32
N TYR A 92 0.03 23.46 6.57
CA TYR A 92 -1.03 24.46 6.41
C TYR A 92 -2.20 24.00 5.54
N VAL A 93 -2.03 22.97 4.72
CA VAL A 93 -3.05 22.56 3.73
C VAL A 93 -4.27 21.96 4.40
N ALA A 94 -4.10 21.11 5.42
CA ALA A 94 -5.21 20.45 6.07
C ALA A 94 -6.16 21.45 6.79
N PRO A 95 -5.68 22.41 7.59
CA PRO A 95 -6.54 23.45 8.16
C PRO A 95 -7.24 24.28 7.11
N TRP A 96 -6.52 24.69 6.06
CA TRP A 96 -7.11 25.45 4.96
C TRP A 96 -8.23 24.68 4.25
N MET A 97 -8.03 23.42 3.97
CA MET A 97 -9.04 22.55 3.35
C MET A 97 -10.25 22.35 4.26
N LEU A 98 -10.03 22.22 5.57
CA LEU A 98 -11.11 22.09 6.55
C LEU A 98 -11.99 23.34 6.56
N ASP A 99 -11.39 24.53 6.57
CA ASP A 99 -12.12 25.80 6.52
C ASP A 99 -12.95 25.89 5.23
N TYR A 100 -12.36 25.56 4.10
CA TYR A 100 -13.06 25.51 2.82
C TYR A 100 -14.24 24.53 2.85
N ALA A 101 -14.04 23.33 3.37
CA ALA A 101 -15.09 22.33 3.47
C ALA A 101 -16.25 22.80 4.35
N CYS A 102 -15.96 23.40 5.51
CA CYS A 102 -16.96 23.96 6.41
C CYS A 102 -17.77 25.08 5.74
N GLU A 103 -17.11 25.99 5.03
CA GLU A 103 -17.78 27.11 4.32
C GLU A 103 -18.71 26.63 3.21
N HIS A 104 -18.41 25.48 2.59
CA HIS A 104 -19.17 24.95 1.45
C HIS A 104 -20.09 23.77 1.82
N GLY A 105 -20.20 23.43 3.11
CA GLY A 105 -21.04 22.31 3.55
C GLY A 105 -20.57 20.93 3.05
N LEU A 106 -19.25 20.77 2.85
CA LEU A 106 -18.63 19.53 2.37
C LEU A 106 -18.09 18.69 3.52
N GLY A 107 -18.20 17.38 3.40
CA GLY A 107 -17.51 16.46 4.28
C GLY A 107 -16.01 16.40 3.95
N MET A 108 -15.18 16.27 4.97
CA MET A 108 -13.74 16.10 4.82
C MET A 108 -13.24 14.96 5.69
N CYS A 109 -12.33 14.17 5.13
CA CYS A 109 -11.69 13.06 5.83
C CYS A 109 -10.18 13.18 5.68
N ILE A 110 -9.46 13.02 6.77
CA ILE A 110 -7.99 12.97 6.76
C ILE A 110 -7.51 11.72 7.50
N TYR A 111 -6.30 11.30 7.19
CA TYR A 111 -5.64 10.23 7.93
C TYR A 111 -4.63 10.82 8.91
N ASP A 112 -4.75 10.44 10.16
CA ASP A 112 -3.83 10.81 11.24
C ASP A 112 -3.04 9.56 11.66
N GLY A 113 -1.91 9.38 11.02
CA GLY A 113 -1.10 8.19 11.20
C GLY A 113 -1.58 6.99 10.37
N ASN A 114 -1.34 5.81 10.86
CA ASN A 114 -1.59 4.55 10.13
C ASN A 114 -3.06 4.12 10.14
#